data_3e43f5ed1dfccd085186c527f64866df
#
_entry.id   3e43f5ed1dfccd085186c527f64866df
#
_cell.length_a   1.000
_cell.length_b   1.000
_cell.length_c   1.000
_cell.angle_alpha   90.00
_cell.angle_beta   90.00
_cell.angle_gamma   90.00
#
_symmetry.space_group_name_H-M   'P 1'
#
loop_
_entity.id
_entity.type
_entity.pdbx_description
1 polymer ?
#
loop_
_entity_poly.entity_id
_entity_poly.type
_entity_poly.pdbx_seq_one_letter_code
_entity_poly.pdbx_strand_id
1 'polypeptide(L)'
;MAGRPREFDREEALVKARDFFWLHGYEGTSMSDLVEVLGIASARIYKAFGSKEALFREAVNHYEKNEGNFALNALKQKNIKDAINQLFQDALALYTQTNHSYGCMVVSAASVLGEENQAVLEWMKAQRIARVQSLVERFVQAKSDGQLVADADPKTLGQYYALVLHGLSVQARDGYSKEELDQVINFALKNLDQYVVSV
;
A
#
# COMPACT_ATOMS: atom_id res chain seq x y z
N MET A 1 -30.12 -36.02 1.75
CA MET A 1 -28.96 -36.00 0.83
C MET A 1 -28.01 -34.94 1.34
N ALA A 2 -26.85 -35.34 1.85
CA ALA A 2 -25.82 -34.39 2.27
C ALA A 2 -25.22 -33.75 1.00
N GLY A 3 -25.36 -32.42 0.84
CA GLY A 3 -24.79 -31.70 -0.29
C GLY A 3 -23.27 -31.88 -0.29
N ARG A 4 -22.72 -32.02 -1.50
CA ARG A 4 -21.27 -32.06 -1.74
C ARG A 4 -20.63 -30.89 -0.97
N PRO A 5 -19.58 -31.09 -0.14
CA PRO A 5 -18.92 -30.01 0.55
C PRO A 5 -18.52 -28.96 -0.49
N ARG A 6 -18.84 -27.66 -0.26
CA ARG A 6 -18.39 -26.57 -1.11
C ARG A 6 -16.89 -26.71 -1.26
N GLU A 7 -16.44 -26.81 -2.51
CA GLU A 7 -15.02 -26.85 -2.84
C GLU A 7 -14.38 -25.58 -2.30
N PHE A 8 -13.31 -25.71 -1.54
CA PHE A 8 -12.59 -24.58 -0.96
C PHE A 8 -11.92 -23.79 -2.09
N ASP A 9 -12.36 -22.59 -2.29
CA ASP A 9 -11.72 -21.63 -3.19
C ASP A 9 -10.60 -20.91 -2.45
N ARG A 10 -9.34 -21.21 -2.84
CA ARG A 10 -8.15 -20.66 -2.20
C ARG A 10 -8.00 -19.16 -2.49
N GLU A 11 -8.39 -18.72 -3.68
CA GLU A 11 -8.31 -17.30 -4.06
C GLU A 11 -9.35 -16.47 -3.30
N GLU A 12 -10.59 -16.95 -3.21
CA GLU A 12 -11.62 -16.29 -2.39
C GLU A 12 -11.17 -16.18 -0.91
N ALA A 13 -10.55 -17.22 -0.37
CA ALA A 13 -10.04 -17.19 0.99
C ALA A 13 -8.88 -16.21 1.14
N LEU A 14 -7.97 -16.13 0.17
CA LEU A 14 -6.87 -15.16 0.18
C LEU A 14 -7.37 -13.72 0.17
N VAL A 15 -8.37 -13.41 -0.66
CA VAL A 15 -9.00 -12.07 -0.72
C VAL A 15 -9.63 -11.72 0.63
N LYS A 16 -10.41 -12.62 1.24
CA LYS A 16 -11.01 -12.39 2.57
C LYS A 16 -9.95 -12.19 3.65
N ALA A 17 -8.89 -13.00 3.65
CA ALA A 17 -7.78 -12.85 4.59
C ALA A 17 -7.06 -11.51 4.39
N ARG A 18 -6.82 -11.09 3.14
CA ARG A 18 -6.22 -9.80 2.79
C ARG A 18 -7.05 -8.66 3.38
N ASP A 19 -8.35 -8.64 3.16
CA ASP A 19 -9.24 -7.58 3.63
C ASP A 19 -9.27 -7.52 5.16
N PHE A 20 -9.27 -8.69 5.81
CA PHE A 20 -9.23 -8.78 7.25
C PHE A 20 -7.90 -8.29 7.83
N PHE A 21 -6.77 -8.71 7.28
CA PHE A 21 -5.46 -8.20 7.68
C PHE A 21 -5.29 -6.70 7.40
N TRP A 22 -5.85 -6.21 6.31
CA TRP A 22 -5.79 -4.78 5.97
C TRP A 22 -6.52 -3.93 6.99
N LEU A 23 -7.68 -4.39 7.47
CA LEU A 23 -8.46 -3.71 8.50
C LEU A 23 -7.82 -3.80 9.88
N HIS A 24 -7.44 -5.00 10.31
CA HIS A 24 -7.06 -5.30 11.71
C HIS A 24 -5.55 -5.33 11.94
N GLY A 25 -4.75 -5.38 10.88
CA GLY A 25 -3.31 -5.57 10.96
C GLY A 25 -2.92 -7.02 11.27
N TYR A 26 -1.62 -7.31 11.21
CA TYR A 26 -1.09 -8.65 11.48
C TYR A 26 -1.29 -9.07 12.95
N GLU A 27 -0.94 -8.19 13.89
CA GLU A 27 -1.02 -8.48 15.33
C GLU A 27 -2.47 -8.62 15.80
N GLY A 28 -3.35 -7.75 15.32
CA GLY A 28 -4.79 -7.74 15.64
C GLY A 28 -5.59 -8.87 14.99
N THR A 29 -4.93 -9.79 14.27
CA THR A 29 -5.58 -10.92 13.59
C THR A 29 -5.11 -12.22 14.18
N SER A 30 -6.00 -12.98 14.85
CA SER A 30 -5.73 -14.32 15.36
C SER A 30 -6.06 -15.42 14.35
N MET A 31 -5.60 -16.66 14.60
CA MET A 31 -6.04 -17.80 13.79
C MET A 31 -7.53 -18.12 13.97
N SER A 32 -8.11 -17.78 15.12
CA SER A 32 -9.55 -17.93 15.35
C SER A 32 -10.36 -16.98 14.50
N ASP A 33 -9.92 -15.73 14.37
CA ASP A 33 -10.57 -14.74 13.51
C ASP A 33 -10.50 -15.18 12.04
N LEU A 34 -9.36 -15.73 11.61
CA LEU A 34 -9.20 -16.25 10.25
C LEU A 34 -10.12 -17.46 9.99
N VAL A 35 -10.31 -18.36 10.97
CA VAL A 35 -11.28 -19.47 10.87
C VAL A 35 -12.69 -18.94 10.69
N GLU A 36 -13.08 -17.93 11.45
CA GLU A 36 -14.40 -17.32 11.39
C GLU A 36 -14.65 -16.63 10.05
N VAL A 37 -13.74 -15.71 9.65
CA VAL A 37 -13.94 -14.89 8.43
C VAL A 37 -13.82 -15.72 7.14
N LEU A 38 -12.95 -16.74 7.13
CA LEU A 38 -12.79 -17.61 5.97
C LEU A 38 -13.86 -18.73 5.91
N GLY A 39 -14.51 -19.03 7.02
CA GLY A 39 -15.50 -20.09 7.12
C GLY A 39 -14.94 -21.51 6.94
N ILE A 40 -13.66 -21.71 7.24
CA ILE A 40 -12.96 -23.00 7.08
C ILE A 40 -12.14 -23.35 8.32
N ALA A 41 -12.01 -24.65 8.62
CA ALA A 41 -11.26 -25.11 9.77
C ALA A 41 -9.77 -24.74 9.69
N SER A 42 -9.13 -24.45 10.83
CA SER A 42 -7.72 -24.06 10.95
C SER A 42 -6.76 -25.02 10.24
N ALA A 43 -6.99 -26.34 10.35
CA ALA A 43 -6.21 -27.36 9.67
C ALA A 43 -6.21 -27.20 8.15
N ARG A 44 -7.31 -26.70 7.57
CA ARG A 44 -7.40 -26.40 6.13
C ARG A 44 -6.66 -25.14 5.76
N ILE A 45 -6.70 -24.10 6.63
CA ILE A 45 -5.89 -22.88 6.46
C ILE A 45 -4.40 -23.23 6.47
N TYR A 46 -3.94 -23.99 7.45
CA TYR A 46 -2.54 -24.43 7.52
C TYR A 46 -2.13 -25.26 6.31
N LYS A 47 -3.00 -26.16 5.84
CA LYS A 47 -2.71 -26.95 4.62
C LYS A 47 -2.61 -26.10 3.36
N ALA A 48 -3.41 -25.02 3.25
CA ALA A 48 -3.46 -24.18 2.06
C ALA A 48 -2.36 -23.11 2.02
N PHE A 49 -1.99 -22.57 3.19
CA PHE A 49 -1.13 -21.38 3.30
C PHE A 49 0.11 -21.59 4.18
N GLY A 50 0.21 -22.70 4.89
CA GLY A 50 1.35 -23.05 5.75
C GLY A 50 1.30 -22.45 7.15
N SER A 51 1.24 -21.12 7.28
CA SER A 51 1.20 -20.41 8.56
C SER A 51 0.41 -19.10 8.43
N LYS A 52 0.09 -18.46 9.59
CA LYS A 52 -0.47 -17.10 9.61
C LYS A 52 0.46 -16.11 8.89
N GLU A 53 1.77 -16.22 9.14
CA GLU A 53 2.77 -15.38 8.48
C GLU A 53 2.78 -15.57 6.96
N ALA A 54 2.79 -16.83 6.49
CA ALA A 54 2.78 -17.11 5.05
C ALA A 54 1.50 -16.59 4.39
N LEU A 55 0.33 -16.78 5.01
CA LEU A 55 -0.93 -16.22 4.54
C LEU A 55 -0.91 -14.68 4.51
N PHE A 56 -0.35 -14.04 5.54
CA PHE A 56 -0.21 -12.57 5.58
C PHE A 56 0.69 -12.07 4.45
N ARG A 57 1.84 -12.72 4.21
CA ARG A 57 2.75 -12.36 3.12
C ARG A 57 2.08 -12.52 1.74
N GLU A 58 1.32 -13.59 1.55
CA GLU A 58 0.53 -13.76 0.32
C GLU A 58 -0.56 -12.68 0.18
N ALA A 59 -1.23 -12.32 1.27
CA ALA A 59 -2.25 -11.28 1.30
C ALA A 59 -1.68 -9.90 0.92
N VAL A 60 -0.50 -9.53 1.48
CA VAL A 60 0.20 -8.29 1.11
C VAL A 60 0.64 -8.32 -0.35
N ASN A 61 1.21 -9.44 -0.83
CA ASN A 61 1.61 -9.58 -2.23
C ASN A 61 0.40 -9.50 -3.18
N HIS A 62 -0.74 -10.06 -2.77
CA HIS A 62 -2.00 -9.94 -3.52
C HIS A 62 -2.46 -8.47 -3.59
N TYR A 63 -2.45 -7.77 -2.46
CA TYR A 63 -2.75 -6.33 -2.42
C TYR A 63 -1.84 -5.52 -3.34
N GLU A 64 -0.52 -5.77 -3.31
CA GLU A 64 0.44 -5.03 -4.14
C GLU A 64 0.25 -5.24 -5.65
N LYS A 65 -0.18 -6.44 -6.05
CA LYS A 65 -0.46 -6.77 -7.46
C LYS A 65 -1.78 -6.20 -7.97
N ASN A 66 -2.73 -5.96 -7.10
CA ASN A 66 -4.08 -5.48 -7.43
C ASN A 66 -4.26 -4.03 -6.99
N GLU A 67 -4.77 -3.79 -5.79
CA GLU A 67 -5.11 -2.45 -5.31
C GLU A 67 -3.88 -1.54 -5.18
N GLY A 68 -2.76 -2.07 -4.68
CA GLY A 68 -1.52 -1.33 -4.47
C GLY A 68 -0.70 -1.05 -5.74
N ASN A 69 -1.07 -1.65 -6.87
CA ASN A 69 -0.33 -1.52 -8.14
C ASN A 69 -0.43 -0.12 -8.77
N PHE A 70 -1.39 0.69 -8.35
CA PHE A 70 -1.56 2.06 -8.85
C PHE A 70 -0.26 2.87 -8.76
N ALA A 71 0.51 2.71 -7.67
CA ALA A 71 1.74 3.46 -7.44
C ALA A 71 2.79 3.17 -8.54
N LEU A 72 3.03 1.90 -8.85
CA LEU A 72 3.96 1.51 -9.91
C LEU A 72 3.47 1.94 -11.30
N ASN A 73 2.15 1.93 -11.52
CA ASN A 73 1.57 2.37 -12.80
C ASN A 73 1.69 3.88 -12.99
N ALA A 74 1.43 4.67 -11.96
CA ALA A 74 1.59 6.12 -12.00
C ALA A 74 3.04 6.53 -12.32
N LEU A 75 4.04 5.85 -11.72
CA LEU A 75 5.45 6.15 -11.95
C LEU A 75 5.94 5.82 -13.38
N LYS A 76 5.16 5.11 -14.21
CA LYS A 76 5.46 4.87 -15.64
C LYS A 76 5.14 6.07 -16.54
N GLN A 77 4.42 7.08 -16.05
CA GLN A 77 4.15 8.30 -16.81
C GLN A 77 5.46 8.97 -17.22
N LYS A 78 5.51 9.49 -18.45
CA LYS A 78 6.73 10.09 -19.01
C LYS A 78 7.14 11.37 -18.27
N ASN A 79 6.18 12.23 -17.98
CA ASN A 79 6.40 13.48 -17.27
C ASN A 79 6.36 13.25 -15.76
N ILE A 80 7.32 13.80 -15.02
CA ILE A 80 7.40 13.61 -13.57
C ILE A 80 6.20 14.24 -12.82
N LYS A 81 5.73 15.40 -13.28
CA LYS A 81 4.58 16.08 -12.67
C LYS A 81 3.31 15.25 -12.84
N ASP A 82 3.09 14.69 -14.04
CA ASP A 82 1.96 13.81 -14.32
C ASP A 82 2.06 12.52 -13.50
N ALA A 83 3.27 11.96 -13.38
CA ALA A 83 3.50 10.77 -12.55
C ALA A 83 3.13 10.99 -11.08
N ILE A 84 3.58 12.08 -10.48
CA ILE A 84 3.29 12.40 -9.07
C ILE A 84 1.83 12.79 -8.88
N ASN A 85 1.23 13.55 -9.80
CA ASN A 85 -0.19 13.85 -9.76
C ASN A 85 -1.05 12.57 -9.83
N GLN A 86 -0.79 11.70 -10.81
CA GLN A 86 -1.51 10.42 -10.96
C GLN A 86 -1.35 9.56 -9.71
N LEU A 87 -0.13 9.46 -9.16
CA LEU A 87 0.14 8.72 -7.93
C LEU A 87 -0.76 9.17 -6.77
N PHE A 88 -0.88 10.48 -6.56
CA PHE A 88 -1.68 11.01 -5.49
C PHE A 88 -3.18 10.89 -5.74
N GLN A 89 -3.64 11.11 -6.95
CA GLN A 89 -5.07 10.97 -7.29
C GLN A 89 -5.53 9.51 -7.16
N ASP A 90 -4.73 8.55 -7.60
CA ASP A 90 -5.03 7.13 -7.43
C ASP A 90 -4.99 6.71 -5.95
N ALA A 91 -4.00 7.22 -5.19
CA ALA A 91 -3.93 7.01 -3.74
C ALA A 91 -5.16 7.56 -3.04
N LEU A 92 -5.57 8.80 -3.34
CA LEU A 92 -6.75 9.45 -2.77
C LEU A 92 -8.00 8.63 -3.07
N ALA A 93 -8.17 8.20 -4.33
CA ALA A 93 -9.31 7.37 -4.73
C ALA A 93 -9.35 6.04 -3.97
N LEU A 94 -8.21 5.35 -3.81
CA LEU A 94 -8.14 4.09 -3.09
C LEU A 94 -8.36 4.26 -1.58
N TYR A 95 -7.72 5.27 -0.97
CA TYR A 95 -7.70 5.43 0.48
C TYR A 95 -9.00 5.99 1.06
N THR A 96 -9.81 6.67 0.24
CA THR A 96 -11.08 7.29 0.65
C THR A 96 -12.31 6.56 0.11
N GLN A 97 -12.20 5.28 -0.26
CA GLN A 97 -13.36 4.49 -0.68
C GLN A 97 -14.36 4.34 0.47
N THR A 98 -15.63 4.58 0.19
CA THR A 98 -16.71 4.61 1.19
C THR A 98 -16.90 3.27 1.93
N ASN A 99 -16.52 2.16 1.31
CA ASN A 99 -16.69 0.82 1.88
C ASN A 99 -15.41 0.26 2.53
N HIS A 100 -14.24 0.90 2.34
CA HIS A 100 -12.94 0.40 2.74
C HIS A 100 -11.92 1.54 2.93
N SER A 101 -12.15 2.45 3.87
CA SER A 101 -11.16 3.51 4.21
C SER A 101 -10.01 2.97 5.05
N TYR A 102 -9.23 2.03 4.51
CA TYR A 102 -8.15 1.39 5.29
C TYR A 102 -6.76 1.99 5.02
N GLY A 103 -6.65 3.03 4.21
CA GLY A 103 -5.36 3.57 3.78
C GLY A 103 -4.55 2.54 2.96
N CYS A 104 -3.24 2.51 3.13
CA CYS A 104 -2.35 1.56 2.45
C CYS A 104 -2.03 0.36 3.35
N MET A 105 -2.30 -0.85 2.90
CA MET A 105 -1.99 -2.07 3.65
C MET A 105 -0.51 -2.17 4.02
N VAL A 106 0.41 -1.79 3.11
CA VAL A 106 1.86 -1.86 3.35
C VAL A 106 2.32 -0.85 4.41
N VAL A 107 1.63 0.29 4.53
CA VAL A 107 1.93 1.31 5.56
C VAL A 107 1.42 0.88 6.92
N SER A 108 0.19 0.34 7.00
CA SER A 108 -0.55 0.22 8.26
C SER A 108 -0.61 -1.20 8.85
N ALA A 109 -0.53 -2.26 8.03
CA ALA A 109 -0.87 -3.60 8.50
C ALA A 109 0.13 -4.24 9.47
N ALA A 110 1.37 -3.78 9.52
CA ALA A 110 2.41 -4.27 10.43
C ALA A 110 3.48 -3.19 10.67
N SER A 111 3.12 -2.12 11.38
CA SER A 111 4.03 -1.01 11.73
C SER A 111 4.66 -1.17 13.11
N VAL A 112 3.97 -1.81 14.03
CA VAL A 112 4.46 -2.16 15.37
C VAL A 112 4.02 -3.59 15.66
N LEU A 113 4.96 -4.48 16.05
CA LEU A 113 4.69 -5.88 16.36
C LEU A 113 5.50 -6.30 17.60
N GLY A 114 5.03 -7.33 18.31
CA GLY A 114 5.78 -7.96 19.39
C GLY A 114 7.07 -8.64 18.90
N GLU A 115 7.97 -8.94 19.83
CA GLU A 115 9.29 -9.54 19.54
C GLU A 115 9.18 -10.86 18.77
N GLU A 116 8.14 -11.65 19.03
CA GLU A 116 7.87 -12.92 18.36
C GLU A 116 7.55 -12.76 16.86
N ASN A 117 7.17 -11.56 16.42
CA ASN A 117 6.77 -11.26 15.03
C ASN A 117 7.81 -10.40 14.30
N GLN A 118 9.05 -10.34 14.79
CA GLN A 118 10.13 -9.53 14.23
C GLN A 118 10.38 -9.80 12.74
N ALA A 119 10.28 -11.06 12.30
CA ALA A 119 10.47 -11.43 10.90
C ALA A 119 9.43 -10.77 9.97
N VAL A 120 8.18 -10.66 10.42
CA VAL A 120 7.10 -9.95 9.70
C VAL A 120 7.36 -8.45 9.67
N LEU A 121 7.78 -7.89 10.81
CA LEU A 121 8.11 -6.46 10.92
C LEU A 121 9.23 -6.05 9.96
N GLU A 122 10.33 -6.79 9.94
CA GLU A 122 11.47 -6.50 9.06
C GLU A 122 11.11 -6.69 7.59
N TRP A 123 10.31 -7.70 7.26
CA TRP A 123 9.84 -7.89 5.90
C TRP A 123 8.95 -6.72 5.44
N MET A 124 8.01 -6.27 6.27
CA MET A 124 7.14 -5.12 5.94
C MET A 124 7.93 -3.80 5.86
N LYS A 125 8.94 -3.63 6.72
CA LYS A 125 9.88 -2.50 6.63
C LYS A 125 10.60 -2.50 5.29
N ALA A 126 11.07 -3.66 4.82
CA ALA A 126 11.70 -3.77 3.51
C ALA A 126 10.74 -3.37 2.36
N GLN A 127 9.46 -3.77 2.42
CA GLN A 127 8.44 -3.35 1.44
C GLN A 127 8.28 -1.82 1.44
N ARG A 128 8.19 -1.19 2.61
CA ARG A 128 8.08 0.28 2.71
C ARG A 128 9.32 0.99 2.14
N ILE A 129 10.53 0.50 2.46
CA ILE A 129 11.79 1.03 1.92
C ILE A 129 11.83 0.92 0.40
N ALA A 130 11.44 -0.23 -0.16
CA ALA A 130 11.42 -0.44 -1.61
C ALA A 130 10.49 0.56 -2.32
N ARG A 131 9.33 0.88 -1.73
CA ARG A 131 8.40 1.88 -2.28
C ARG A 131 8.99 3.29 -2.26
N VAL A 132 9.66 3.69 -1.18
CA VAL A 132 10.38 4.97 -1.12
C VAL A 132 11.46 5.00 -2.20
N GLN A 133 12.21 3.91 -2.35
CA GLN A 133 13.27 3.80 -3.35
C GLN A 133 12.73 3.93 -4.78
N SER A 134 11.57 3.35 -5.10
CA SER A 134 10.95 3.48 -6.42
C SER A 134 10.61 4.94 -6.76
N LEU A 135 10.16 5.75 -5.79
CA LEU A 135 9.95 7.17 -5.99
C LEU A 135 11.27 7.92 -6.20
N VAL A 136 12.30 7.62 -5.40
CA VAL A 136 13.63 8.22 -5.56
C VAL A 136 14.18 7.91 -6.95
N GLU A 137 14.11 6.67 -7.41
CA GLU A 137 14.56 6.26 -8.75
C GLU A 137 13.80 6.98 -9.85
N ARG A 138 12.49 7.18 -9.68
CA ARG A 138 11.69 7.94 -10.65
C ARG A 138 12.13 9.41 -10.74
N PHE A 139 12.47 10.05 -9.60
CA PHE A 139 13.02 11.41 -9.60
C PHE A 139 14.45 11.46 -10.16
N VAL A 140 15.29 10.47 -9.90
CA VAL A 140 16.62 10.34 -10.51
C VAL A 140 16.50 10.26 -12.04
N GLN A 141 15.57 9.44 -12.53
CA GLN A 141 15.30 9.37 -13.97
C GLN A 141 14.80 10.71 -14.54
N ALA A 142 13.88 11.39 -13.84
CA ALA A 142 13.40 12.70 -14.26
C ALA A 142 14.54 13.76 -14.36
N LYS A 143 15.49 13.70 -13.43
CA LYS A 143 16.69 14.56 -13.45
C LYS A 143 17.55 14.25 -14.66
N SER A 144 17.80 12.98 -14.94
CA SER A 144 18.56 12.53 -16.13
C SER A 144 17.89 12.94 -17.43
N ASP A 145 16.56 12.92 -17.47
CA ASP A 145 15.74 13.31 -18.63
C ASP A 145 15.62 14.85 -18.79
N GLY A 146 16.28 15.65 -17.93
CA GLY A 146 16.22 17.10 -17.98
C GLY A 146 14.89 17.70 -17.52
N GLN A 147 14.05 16.95 -16.82
CA GLN A 147 12.74 17.43 -16.34
C GLN A 147 12.84 18.25 -15.05
N LEU A 148 13.96 18.17 -14.32
CA LEU A 148 14.17 18.88 -13.07
C LEU A 148 15.20 19.99 -13.22
N VAL A 149 15.00 21.10 -12.48
CA VAL A 149 15.95 22.21 -12.42
C VAL A 149 17.30 21.74 -11.88
N ALA A 150 18.37 22.51 -12.18
CA ALA A 150 19.76 22.10 -11.95
C ALA A 150 20.09 21.81 -10.47
N ASP A 151 19.51 22.56 -9.54
CA ASP A 151 19.71 22.45 -8.10
C ASP A 151 18.73 21.49 -7.39
N ALA A 152 17.75 20.92 -8.09
CA ALA A 152 16.85 19.93 -7.51
C ALA A 152 17.60 18.66 -7.09
N ASP A 153 17.42 18.21 -5.84
CA ASP A 153 17.93 16.94 -5.35
C ASP A 153 16.87 15.82 -5.50
N PRO A 154 17.06 14.87 -6.45
CA PRO A 154 16.08 13.82 -6.71
C PRO A 154 15.80 12.92 -5.49
N LYS A 155 16.81 12.68 -4.65
CA LYS A 155 16.69 11.84 -3.47
C LYS A 155 15.75 12.49 -2.46
N THR A 156 15.98 13.74 -2.12
CA THR A 156 15.13 14.50 -1.20
C THR A 156 13.70 14.62 -1.73
N LEU A 157 13.53 14.91 -3.02
CA LEU A 157 12.19 14.95 -3.63
C LEU A 157 11.48 13.61 -3.55
N GLY A 158 12.14 12.51 -3.92
CA GLY A 158 11.53 11.17 -3.82
C GLY A 158 11.13 10.80 -2.40
N GLN A 159 11.97 11.11 -1.41
CA GLN A 159 11.68 10.89 0.01
C GLN A 159 10.52 11.77 0.51
N TYR A 160 10.47 13.04 0.10
CA TYR A 160 9.40 13.96 0.47
C TYR A 160 8.04 13.47 -0.05
N TYR A 161 7.93 13.11 -1.33
CA TYR A 161 6.67 12.63 -1.90
C TYR A 161 6.25 11.26 -1.35
N ALA A 162 7.22 10.41 -0.99
CA ALA A 162 6.93 9.17 -0.27
C ALA A 162 6.37 9.45 1.14
N LEU A 163 6.94 10.43 1.87
CA LEU A 163 6.46 10.84 3.19
C LEU A 163 5.03 11.39 3.13
N VAL A 164 4.74 12.26 2.14
CA VAL A 164 3.37 12.76 1.92
C VAL A 164 2.41 11.62 1.63
N LEU A 165 2.77 10.71 0.72
CA LEU A 165 1.94 9.54 0.38
C LEU A 165 1.64 8.65 1.61
N HIS A 166 2.65 8.41 2.46
CA HIS A 166 2.46 7.66 3.70
C HIS A 166 1.56 8.40 4.69
N GLY A 167 1.74 9.72 4.83
CA GLY A 167 0.89 10.58 5.65
C GLY A 167 -0.57 10.56 5.20
N LEU A 168 -0.83 10.64 3.90
CA LEU A 168 -2.17 10.54 3.32
C LEU A 168 -2.84 9.20 3.68
N SER A 169 -2.07 8.09 3.63
CA SER A 169 -2.58 6.77 3.99
C SER A 169 -3.05 6.70 5.45
N VAL A 170 -2.29 7.30 6.36
CA VAL A 170 -2.62 7.33 7.80
C VAL A 170 -3.83 8.22 8.04
N GLN A 171 -3.83 9.44 7.50
CA GLN A 171 -4.92 10.39 7.70
C GLN A 171 -6.25 9.90 7.10
N ALA A 172 -6.22 9.25 5.93
CA ALA A 172 -7.42 8.63 5.38
C ALA A 172 -7.98 7.55 6.31
N ARG A 173 -7.11 6.74 6.93
CA ARG A 173 -7.52 5.73 7.93
C ARG A 173 -8.10 6.37 9.20
N ASP A 174 -7.60 7.54 9.58
CA ASP A 174 -8.07 8.32 10.73
C ASP A 174 -9.40 9.05 10.44
N GLY A 175 -9.92 8.97 9.20
CA GLY A 175 -11.23 9.50 8.83
C GLY A 175 -11.23 10.91 8.22
N TYR A 176 -10.06 11.43 7.82
CA TYR A 176 -10.01 12.68 7.05
C TYR A 176 -10.78 12.54 5.73
N SER A 177 -11.53 13.58 5.38
CA SER A 177 -12.32 13.59 4.14
C SER A 177 -11.44 13.63 2.89
N LYS A 178 -12.01 13.20 1.77
CA LYS A 178 -11.36 13.29 0.47
C LYS A 178 -10.98 14.74 0.13
N GLU A 179 -11.82 15.68 0.47
CA GLU A 179 -11.64 17.11 0.22
C GLU A 179 -10.46 17.69 1.01
N GLU A 180 -10.32 17.31 2.29
CA GLU A 180 -9.19 17.73 3.13
C GLU A 180 -7.86 17.18 2.61
N LEU A 181 -7.85 15.90 2.26
CA LEU A 181 -6.65 15.24 1.72
C LEU A 181 -6.27 15.78 0.35
N ASP A 182 -7.24 16.10 -0.53
CA ASP A 182 -6.98 16.71 -1.83
C ASP A 182 -6.34 18.10 -1.72
N GLN A 183 -6.71 18.88 -0.70
CA GLN A 183 -6.04 20.18 -0.42
C GLN A 183 -4.57 19.99 -0.09
N VAL A 184 -4.20 18.98 0.70
CA VAL A 184 -2.80 18.65 1.01
C VAL A 184 -2.05 18.19 -0.24
N ILE A 185 -2.68 17.36 -1.06
CA ILE A 185 -2.12 16.91 -2.35
C ILE A 185 -1.84 18.11 -3.25
N ASN A 186 -2.80 19.01 -3.41
CA ASN A 186 -2.65 20.20 -4.23
C ASN A 186 -1.54 21.12 -3.74
N PHE A 187 -1.34 21.23 -2.42
CA PHE A 187 -0.22 21.98 -1.85
C PHE A 187 1.13 21.31 -2.18
N ALA A 188 1.21 19.98 -2.05
CA ALA A 188 2.42 19.22 -2.41
C ALA A 188 2.76 19.33 -3.90
N LEU A 189 1.75 19.28 -4.80
CA LEU A 189 1.94 19.44 -6.24
C LEU A 189 2.41 20.85 -6.62
N LYS A 190 1.89 21.89 -5.99
CA LYS A 190 2.40 23.27 -6.18
C LYS A 190 3.85 23.41 -5.74
N ASN A 191 4.28 22.69 -4.72
CA ASN A 191 5.67 22.67 -4.32
C ASN A 191 6.56 22.00 -5.40
N LEU A 192 6.07 20.99 -6.11
CA LEU A 192 6.77 20.33 -7.21
C LEU A 192 7.07 21.29 -8.35
N ASP A 193 6.18 22.25 -8.63
CA ASP A 193 6.34 23.23 -9.72
C ASP A 193 7.64 24.04 -9.62
N GLN A 194 8.20 24.20 -8.43
CA GLN A 194 9.47 24.92 -8.20
C GLN A 194 10.69 24.11 -8.68
N TYR A 195 10.56 22.80 -8.80
CA TYR A 195 11.64 21.88 -9.12
C TYR A 195 11.55 21.29 -10.53
N VAL A 196 10.45 21.53 -11.24
CA VAL A 196 10.23 21.04 -12.62
C VAL A 196 10.54 22.14 -13.62
N VAL A 197 11.25 21.78 -14.69
CA VAL A 197 11.55 22.71 -15.81
C VAL A 197 10.23 23.05 -16.51
N SER A 198 9.94 24.34 -16.64
CA SER A 198 8.80 24.82 -17.46
C SER A 198 9.06 24.50 -18.94
N VAL A 199 8.16 23.76 -19.56
CA VAL A 199 8.17 23.49 -21.00
C VAL A 199 7.47 24.62 -21.74
#